data_911a742c8921b05b9bbebcc773c2c528
#
_entry.id   911a742c8921b05b9bbebcc773c2c528
#
_cell.length_a   1.000
_cell.length_b   1.000
_cell.length_c   1.000
_cell.angle_alpha   90.00
_cell.angle_beta   90.00
_cell.angle_gamma   90.00
#
_symmetry.space_group_name_H-M   'P 1'
#
loop_
_entity.id
_entity.type
_entity.pdbx_description
1 polymer ?
#
loop_
_entity_poly.entity_id
_entity_poly.type
_entity_poly.pdbx_seq_one_letter_code
_entity_poly.pdbx_strand_id
1 'polypeptide(L)'
;MFIQDTLKYIIAGTLAIINLLGLYAINDLHDNSSEPPSTLVVQTTIRQLTSITPSEEPQILQADTTLPTIRFRHGDVSWLSDLAIQAGWEPEHLPNLEKIILRESGGCPNLRGGDVVDGNCNVIRVSEWNHRSDTGLLQINGINYNLKRNKWAALCLKMDICTQKPLLDPLTNLKAGKLLYDLSGWSPWDPCTWGKKWAHKCNPQYLTNE
;
A
#
# COMPACT_ATOMS: atom_id res chain seq x y z
N MET A 1 -34.20 21.61 -30.41
CA MET A 1 -33.83 20.89 -29.15
C MET A 1 -33.19 19.53 -29.40
N PHE A 2 -33.40 18.89 -30.57
CA PHE A 2 -32.85 17.55 -30.91
C PHE A 2 -31.38 17.56 -31.42
N ILE A 3 -30.86 18.66 -31.90
CA ILE A 3 -29.49 18.71 -32.51
C ILE A 3 -28.37 18.73 -31.44
N GLN A 4 -28.62 19.32 -30.27
CA GLN A 4 -27.60 19.40 -29.21
C GLN A 4 -27.32 18.07 -28.52
N ASP A 5 -28.29 17.19 -28.44
CA ASP A 5 -28.08 15.89 -27.80
C ASP A 5 -27.31 14.92 -28.69
N THR A 6 -27.57 14.97 -30.01
CA THR A 6 -26.82 14.14 -30.98
C THR A 6 -25.33 14.47 -31.01
N LEU A 7 -24.95 15.74 -30.84
CA LEU A 7 -23.55 16.18 -30.83
C LEU A 7 -22.79 15.65 -29.60
N LYS A 8 -23.43 15.55 -28.45
CA LYS A 8 -22.83 14.99 -27.21
C LYS A 8 -22.47 13.52 -27.36
N TYR A 9 -23.29 12.73 -28.03
CA TYR A 9 -23.04 11.29 -28.24
C TYR A 9 -21.92 11.06 -29.27
N ILE A 10 -21.77 11.91 -30.28
CA ILE A 10 -20.68 11.82 -31.26
C ILE A 10 -19.33 12.14 -30.60
N ILE A 11 -19.25 13.17 -29.76
CA ILE A 11 -18.01 13.54 -29.03
C ILE A 11 -17.61 12.46 -28.01
N ALA A 12 -18.58 11.89 -27.30
CA ALA A 12 -18.30 10.81 -26.36
C ALA A 12 -17.82 9.52 -27.04
N GLY A 13 -18.38 9.20 -28.21
CA GLY A 13 -17.99 8.04 -29.02
C GLY A 13 -16.57 8.16 -29.59
N THR A 14 -16.19 9.33 -30.09
CA THR A 14 -14.83 9.54 -30.65
C THR A 14 -13.74 9.52 -29.57
N LEU A 15 -13.98 10.04 -28.36
CA LEU A 15 -13.05 9.95 -27.25
C LEU A 15 -12.84 8.50 -26.77
N ALA A 16 -13.86 7.66 -26.79
CA ALA A 16 -13.74 6.25 -26.44
C ALA A 16 -12.88 5.46 -27.44
N ILE A 17 -13.01 5.76 -28.74
CA ILE A 17 -12.23 5.09 -29.81
C ILE A 17 -10.75 5.50 -29.75
N ILE A 18 -10.43 6.75 -29.45
CA ILE A 18 -9.04 7.22 -29.33
C ILE A 18 -8.33 6.55 -28.16
N ASN A 19 -9.03 6.34 -27.02
CA ASN A 19 -8.46 5.62 -25.88
C ASN A 19 -8.24 4.12 -26.14
N LEU A 20 -9.11 3.47 -26.94
CA LEU A 20 -8.94 2.07 -27.33
C LEU A 20 -7.74 1.89 -28.30
N LEU A 21 -7.54 2.77 -29.23
CA LEU A 21 -6.42 2.72 -30.20
C LEU A 21 -5.08 3.04 -29.52
N GLY A 22 -5.05 3.92 -28.50
CA GLY A 22 -3.87 4.19 -27.71
C GLY A 22 -3.38 3.00 -26.88
N LEU A 23 -4.30 2.16 -26.39
CA LEU A 23 -3.96 0.93 -25.66
C LEU A 23 -3.44 -0.20 -26.57
N TYR A 24 -3.85 -0.25 -27.83
CA TYR A 24 -3.34 -1.24 -28.80
C TYR A 24 -1.91 -0.93 -29.24
N ALA A 25 -1.52 0.34 -29.37
CA ALA A 25 -0.19 0.73 -29.82
C ALA A 25 0.93 0.48 -28.77
N ILE A 26 0.58 0.30 -27.49
CA ILE A 26 1.56 0.05 -26.42
C ILE A 26 1.89 -1.44 -26.30
N ASN A 27 1.00 -2.35 -26.70
CA ASN A 27 1.21 -3.80 -26.61
C ASN A 27 2.14 -4.37 -27.69
N ASP A 28 2.32 -3.70 -28.85
CA ASP A 28 3.17 -4.21 -29.93
C ASP A 28 4.67 -3.87 -29.80
N LEU A 29 5.08 -3.11 -28.76
CA LEU A 29 6.48 -2.72 -28.55
C LEU A 29 7.26 -3.62 -27.59
N HIS A 30 6.67 -4.71 -27.08
CA HIS A 30 7.31 -5.53 -26.03
C HIS A 30 7.72 -6.96 -26.42
N ASP A 31 7.72 -7.28 -27.73
CA ASP A 31 8.10 -8.63 -28.20
C ASP A 31 9.15 -8.57 -29.30
N ASN A 32 10.40 -8.22 -28.95
CA ASN A 32 11.59 -8.59 -29.73
C ASN A 32 12.88 -8.23 -28.99
N SER A 33 13.31 -9.10 -28.08
CA SER A 33 14.72 -9.17 -27.67
C SER A 33 15.00 -10.52 -27.00
N SER A 34 15.17 -11.56 -27.82
CA SER A 34 15.75 -12.83 -27.40
C SER A 34 17.21 -12.86 -27.86
N GLU A 35 18.14 -12.46 -26.99
CA GLU A 35 19.55 -12.83 -27.12
C GLU A 35 19.85 -14.02 -26.21
N PRO A 36 20.58 -15.05 -26.70
CA PRO A 36 20.95 -16.22 -25.90
C PRO A 36 22.07 -15.86 -24.91
N PRO A 37 22.12 -16.52 -23.73
CA PRO A 37 23.13 -16.21 -22.71
C PRO A 37 24.51 -16.70 -23.16
N SER A 38 25.48 -15.80 -23.21
CA SER A 38 26.92 -16.10 -23.39
C SER A 38 27.44 -16.84 -22.16
N THR A 39 27.86 -18.07 -22.37
CA THR A 39 28.53 -18.90 -21.35
C THR A 39 29.94 -18.38 -21.08
N LEU A 40 30.12 -17.72 -19.95
CA LEU A 40 31.44 -17.28 -19.49
C LEU A 40 32.14 -18.46 -18.78
N VAL A 41 33.11 -19.06 -19.44
CA VAL A 41 33.97 -20.07 -18.83
C VAL A 41 35.01 -19.39 -17.98
N VAL A 42 34.84 -19.47 -16.65
CA VAL A 42 35.85 -19.01 -15.68
C VAL A 42 36.86 -20.15 -15.43
N GLN A 43 38.08 -19.98 -15.95
CA GLN A 43 39.18 -20.88 -15.60
C GLN A 43 39.68 -20.50 -14.20
N THR A 44 39.45 -21.41 -13.25
CA THR A 44 39.95 -21.28 -11.88
C THR A 44 41.38 -21.81 -11.84
N THR A 45 42.36 -20.92 -11.77
CA THR A 45 43.75 -21.24 -11.48
C THR A 45 43.92 -21.49 -9.98
N ILE A 46 44.11 -22.76 -9.60
CA ILE A 46 44.39 -23.15 -8.23
C ILE A 46 45.88 -22.81 -7.96
N ARG A 47 46.10 -21.76 -7.19
CA ARG A 47 47.38 -21.52 -6.52
C ARG A 47 47.37 -22.23 -5.16
N GLN A 48 48.22 -23.23 -5.01
CA GLN A 48 48.56 -23.79 -3.71
C GLN A 48 49.18 -22.67 -2.83
N LEU A 49 48.55 -22.38 -1.70
CA LEU A 49 49.13 -21.59 -0.64
C LEU A 49 49.40 -22.47 0.57
N THR A 50 50.65 -22.38 0.95
CA THR A 50 51.35 -22.93 2.09
C THR A 50 50.61 -22.73 3.42
N SER A 51 50.75 -23.76 4.25
CA SER A 51 50.47 -23.88 5.68
C SER A 51 50.61 -22.55 6.44
N ILE A 52 49.51 -22.09 7.06
CA ILE A 52 49.49 -21.08 8.09
C ILE A 52 48.85 -21.68 9.35
N THR A 53 49.55 -21.53 10.46
CA THR A 53 49.24 -21.86 11.86
C THR A 53 47.81 -21.50 12.26
N PRO A 54 47.15 -22.25 13.13
CA PRO A 54 45.78 -21.92 13.60
C PRO A 54 45.84 -20.63 14.42
N SER A 55 45.39 -19.54 13.84
CA SER A 55 45.03 -18.30 14.50
C SER A 55 43.61 -18.39 15.04
N GLU A 56 43.43 -17.94 16.26
CA GLU A 56 42.15 -17.89 16.99
C GLU A 56 41.00 -17.46 16.08
N GLU A 57 39.98 -18.32 16.07
CA GLU A 57 38.70 -18.08 15.44
C GLU A 57 38.06 -16.81 16.04
N PRO A 58 37.75 -15.76 15.24
CA PRO A 58 37.10 -14.58 15.78
C PRO A 58 35.71 -15.02 16.27
N GLN A 59 35.50 -14.95 17.58
CA GLN A 59 34.17 -15.09 18.16
C GLN A 59 33.27 -14.05 17.53
N ILE A 60 32.42 -14.47 16.59
CA ILE A 60 31.33 -13.67 16.07
C ILE A 60 30.39 -13.45 17.27
N LEU A 61 30.50 -12.27 17.89
CA LEU A 61 29.47 -11.77 18.79
C LEU A 61 28.16 -11.81 18.00
N GLN A 62 27.36 -12.85 18.22
CA GLN A 62 25.96 -12.88 17.79
C GLN A 62 25.29 -11.74 18.55
N ALA A 63 25.20 -10.58 17.89
CA ALA A 63 24.30 -9.53 18.35
C ALA A 63 22.90 -10.15 18.39
N ASP A 64 22.38 -10.35 19.58
CA ASP A 64 21.00 -10.78 19.83
C ASP A 64 20.09 -9.63 19.35
N THR A 65 19.81 -9.61 18.05
CA THR A 65 18.89 -8.68 17.41
C THR A 65 17.47 -9.15 17.66
N THR A 66 17.06 -9.20 18.91
CA THR A 66 15.65 -9.21 19.25
C THR A 66 15.08 -7.85 18.84
N LEU A 67 14.45 -7.80 17.67
CA LEU A 67 13.72 -6.60 17.25
C LEU A 67 12.74 -6.22 18.37
N PRO A 68 12.70 -4.96 18.80
CA PRO A 68 11.79 -4.52 19.83
C PRO A 68 10.35 -4.85 19.43
N THR A 69 9.66 -5.60 20.28
CA THR A 69 8.25 -5.92 20.06
C THR A 69 7.44 -4.63 20.16
N ILE A 70 6.87 -4.18 19.03
CA ILE A 70 6.01 -3.00 18.99
C ILE A 70 4.74 -3.26 19.79
N ARG A 71 4.46 -2.40 20.77
CA ARG A 71 3.20 -2.39 21.52
C ARG A 71 2.30 -1.29 20.98
N PHE A 72 1.23 -1.69 20.33
CA PHE A 72 0.22 -0.75 19.84
C PHE A 72 -0.68 -0.28 20.96
N ARG A 73 -0.94 1.04 21.02
CA ARG A 73 -1.87 1.68 21.94
C ARG A 73 -2.74 2.66 21.20
N HIS A 74 -4.01 2.74 21.57
CA HIS A 74 -4.92 3.72 20.97
C HIS A 74 -4.45 5.14 21.27
N GLY A 75 -4.32 5.95 20.24
CA GLY A 75 -3.81 7.32 20.32
C GLY A 75 -2.29 7.45 20.26
N ASP A 76 -1.54 6.32 20.16
CA ASP A 76 -0.07 6.32 20.06
C ASP A 76 0.38 5.83 18.68
N VAL A 77 1.18 6.64 18.01
CA VAL A 77 1.81 6.34 16.70
C VAL A 77 3.32 6.56 16.73
N SER A 78 3.94 6.57 17.90
CA SER A 78 5.40 6.74 18.07
C SER A 78 6.23 5.68 17.33
N TRP A 79 5.64 4.51 17.07
CA TRP A 79 6.21 3.39 16.31
C TRP A 79 6.15 3.61 14.78
N LEU A 80 5.41 4.62 14.29
CA LEU A 80 5.04 4.74 12.88
C LEU A 80 6.24 4.93 11.96
N SER A 81 7.19 5.79 12.32
CA SER A 81 8.33 6.15 11.46
C SER A 81 9.06 4.91 10.94
N ASP A 82 9.45 4.01 11.83
CA ASP A 82 10.24 2.83 11.46
C ASP A 82 9.46 1.87 10.56
N LEU A 83 8.20 1.60 10.90
CA LEU A 83 7.35 0.74 10.07
C LEU A 83 6.98 1.37 8.73
N ALA A 84 6.75 2.67 8.69
CA ALA A 84 6.40 3.37 7.47
C ALA A 84 7.57 3.37 6.49
N ILE A 85 8.79 3.69 6.94
CA ILE A 85 10.00 3.60 6.11
C ILE A 85 10.21 2.16 5.59
N GLN A 86 10.03 1.16 6.46
CA GLN A 86 10.10 -0.25 6.05
C GLN A 86 9.01 -0.63 5.03
N ALA A 87 7.87 0.05 5.06
CA ALA A 87 6.78 -0.12 4.11
C ALA A 87 6.98 0.64 2.79
N GLY A 88 8.04 1.45 2.67
CA GLY A 88 8.39 2.22 1.47
C GLY A 88 7.81 3.64 1.45
N TRP A 89 7.35 4.17 2.59
CA TRP A 89 6.94 5.57 2.68
C TRP A 89 8.16 6.47 2.83
N GLU A 90 8.16 7.60 2.14
CA GLU A 90 9.18 8.62 2.25
C GLU A 90 8.96 9.47 3.54
N PRO A 91 10.04 9.99 4.17
CA PRO A 91 9.94 10.75 5.42
C PRO A 91 8.98 11.95 5.37
N GLU A 92 8.89 12.63 4.24
CA GLU A 92 7.99 13.77 4.02
C GLU A 92 6.51 13.42 4.12
N HIS A 93 6.14 12.15 3.89
CA HIS A 93 4.75 11.69 4.01
C HIS A 93 4.32 11.40 5.45
N LEU A 94 5.27 11.23 6.38
CA LEU A 94 4.99 10.80 7.76
C LEU A 94 4.01 11.71 8.49
N PRO A 95 4.08 13.05 8.40
CA PRO A 95 3.13 13.93 9.10
C PRO A 95 1.67 13.74 8.66
N ASN A 96 1.43 13.50 7.37
CA ASN A 96 0.10 13.22 6.85
C ASN A 96 -0.36 11.80 7.20
N LEU A 97 0.55 10.83 7.10
CA LEU A 97 0.28 9.43 7.44
C LEU A 97 -0.11 9.28 8.91
N GLU A 98 0.58 9.98 9.82
CA GLU A 98 0.24 10.03 11.25
C GLU A 98 -1.18 10.54 11.49
N LYS A 99 -1.53 11.69 10.89
CA LYS A 99 -2.88 12.27 10.98
C LYS A 99 -3.96 11.31 10.49
N ILE A 100 -3.70 10.63 9.36
CA ILE A 100 -4.62 9.66 8.77
C ILE A 100 -4.79 8.47 9.73
N ILE A 101 -3.72 7.85 10.19
CA ILE A 101 -3.75 6.66 11.06
C ILE A 101 -4.47 6.97 12.37
N LEU A 102 -4.18 8.12 13.00
CA LEU A 102 -4.87 8.55 14.21
C LEU A 102 -6.38 8.71 14.00
N ARG A 103 -6.78 9.26 12.86
CA ARG A 103 -8.21 9.42 12.52
C ARG A 103 -8.89 8.10 12.19
N GLU A 104 -8.24 7.26 11.39
CA GLU A 104 -8.85 6.05 10.83
C GLU A 104 -8.94 4.92 11.86
N SER A 105 -7.88 4.72 12.63
CA SER A 105 -7.78 3.58 13.54
C SER A 105 -7.32 3.92 14.97
N GLY A 106 -6.95 5.19 15.22
CA GLY A 106 -6.29 5.55 16.47
C GLY A 106 -4.95 4.84 16.68
N GLY A 107 -4.28 4.36 15.62
CA GLY A 107 -3.03 3.60 15.72
C GLY A 107 -3.22 2.10 16.00
N CYS A 108 -4.44 1.58 15.96
CA CYS A 108 -4.73 0.17 16.25
C CYS A 108 -4.77 -0.68 14.97
N PRO A 109 -3.82 -1.62 14.76
CA PRO A 109 -3.70 -2.37 13.50
C PRO A 109 -4.80 -3.41 13.28
N ASN A 110 -5.40 -3.94 14.35
CA ASN A 110 -6.41 -5.00 14.30
C ASN A 110 -7.85 -4.48 14.18
N LEU A 111 -8.02 -3.15 13.99
CA LEU A 111 -9.33 -2.52 13.89
C LEU A 111 -9.98 -2.81 12.54
N ARG A 112 -11.28 -3.11 12.58
CA ARG A 112 -12.17 -3.15 11.41
C ARG A 112 -13.22 -2.07 11.55
N GLY A 113 -13.72 -1.57 10.42
CA GLY A 113 -14.65 -0.45 10.41
C GLY A 113 -15.82 -0.59 11.37
N GLY A 114 -15.95 0.38 12.28
CA GLY A 114 -16.98 0.43 13.31
C GLY A 114 -16.75 -0.41 14.56
N ASP A 115 -15.69 -1.24 14.62
CA ASP A 115 -15.29 -1.91 15.85
C ASP A 115 -14.84 -0.86 16.91
N VAL A 116 -15.01 -1.18 18.19
CA VAL A 116 -14.53 -0.35 19.31
C VAL A 116 -13.38 -1.05 19.99
N VAL A 117 -12.31 -0.31 20.26
CA VAL A 117 -11.11 -0.83 20.94
C VAL A 117 -10.91 -0.15 22.30
N ASP A 118 -10.18 -0.82 23.19
CA ASP A 118 -9.67 -0.25 24.43
C ASP A 118 -8.33 0.51 24.20
N GLY A 119 -7.75 1.07 25.27
CA GLY A 119 -6.47 1.77 25.22
C GLY A 119 -5.28 0.90 24.80
N ASN A 120 -5.40 -0.42 24.82
CA ASN A 120 -4.37 -1.38 24.40
C ASN A 120 -4.66 -1.98 23.03
N CYS A 121 -5.55 -1.35 22.24
CA CYS A 121 -6.00 -1.82 20.93
C CYS A 121 -6.71 -3.18 20.94
N ASN A 122 -7.22 -3.66 22.08
CA ASN A 122 -8.06 -4.86 22.09
C ASN A 122 -9.47 -4.51 21.64
N VAL A 123 -10.05 -5.30 20.73
CA VAL A 123 -11.43 -5.12 20.28
C VAL A 123 -12.37 -5.53 21.42
N ILE A 124 -13.06 -4.55 21.99
CA ILE A 124 -14.02 -4.75 23.10
C ILE A 124 -15.47 -4.80 22.62
N ARG A 125 -15.75 -4.32 21.40
CA ARG A 125 -17.04 -4.45 20.74
C ARG A 125 -16.87 -4.58 19.25
N VAL A 126 -17.44 -5.63 18.69
CA VAL A 126 -17.47 -5.87 17.24
C VAL A 126 -18.64 -5.12 16.63
N SER A 127 -18.39 -4.43 15.52
CA SER A 127 -19.44 -3.73 14.79
C SER A 127 -20.37 -4.71 14.05
N GLU A 128 -21.67 -4.47 14.13
CA GLU A 128 -22.68 -5.17 13.34
C GLU A 128 -22.91 -4.54 11.96
N TRP A 129 -22.25 -3.41 11.67
CA TRP A 129 -22.46 -2.63 10.48
C TRP A 129 -21.73 -3.22 9.26
N ASN A 130 -22.27 -2.93 8.06
CA ASN A 130 -21.68 -3.38 6.79
C ASN A 130 -20.29 -2.77 6.48
N HIS A 131 -19.80 -1.87 7.32
CA HIS A 131 -18.51 -1.18 7.15
C HIS A 131 -17.30 -1.97 7.64
N ARG A 132 -17.48 -3.17 8.21
CA ARG A 132 -16.35 -4.02 8.65
C ARG A 132 -15.37 -4.44 7.54
N SER A 133 -15.60 -4.01 6.31
CA SER A 133 -14.66 -4.18 5.20
C SER A 133 -13.50 -3.18 5.24
N ASP A 134 -13.59 -2.10 6.02
CA ASP A 134 -12.49 -1.18 6.25
C ASP A 134 -11.55 -1.81 7.28
N THR A 135 -10.23 -1.77 7.02
CA THR A 135 -9.34 -2.69 7.73
C THR A 135 -8.00 -2.06 8.08
N GLY A 136 -7.60 -2.28 9.33
CA GLY A 136 -6.25 -2.01 9.83
C GLY A 136 -5.97 -0.53 10.04
N LEU A 137 -4.69 -0.17 10.11
CA LEU A 137 -4.21 1.17 10.43
C LEU A 137 -4.83 2.26 9.56
N LEU A 138 -4.90 2.02 8.26
CA LEU A 138 -5.38 2.97 7.25
C LEU A 138 -6.85 2.75 6.86
N GLN A 139 -7.57 1.86 7.55
CA GLN A 139 -8.95 1.51 7.28
C GLN A 139 -9.24 1.27 5.79
N ILE A 140 -8.38 0.44 5.17
CA ILE A 140 -8.44 0.16 3.74
C ILE A 140 -9.76 -0.53 3.39
N ASN A 141 -10.55 0.11 2.54
CA ASN A 141 -11.89 -0.35 2.15
C ASN A 141 -11.83 -1.58 1.23
N GLY A 142 -12.85 -2.45 1.38
CA GLY A 142 -13.00 -3.69 0.62
C GLY A 142 -13.02 -3.55 -0.90
N ILE A 143 -13.31 -2.37 -1.45
CA ILE A 143 -13.23 -2.13 -2.90
C ILE A 143 -11.80 -2.21 -3.44
N ASN A 144 -10.79 -2.07 -2.57
CA ASN A 144 -9.38 -2.09 -2.95
C ASN A 144 -8.79 -3.51 -2.96
N TYR A 145 -9.41 -4.49 -2.30
CA TYR A 145 -8.89 -5.85 -2.21
C TYR A 145 -9.89 -6.95 -2.61
N ASN A 146 -11.19 -6.68 -2.66
CA ASN A 146 -12.20 -7.71 -2.91
C ASN A 146 -12.72 -7.66 -4.36
N LEU A 147 -12.31 -8.63 -5.19
CA LEU A 147 -12.69 -8.72 -6.60
C LEU A 147 -14.20 -8.88 -6.82
N LYS A 148 -14.95 -9.42 -5.84
CA LYS A 148 -16.43 -9.48 -5.92
C LYS A 148 -17.07 -8.10 -5.81
N ARG A 149 -16.42 -7.15 -5.12
CA ARG A 149 -16.87 -5.76 -4.98
C ARG A 149 -16.37 -4.88 -6.11
N ASN A 150 -15.14 -5.10 -6.54
CA ASN A 150 -14.49 -4.34 -7.60
C ASN A 150 -13.54 -5.26 -8.38
N LYS A 151 -13.86 -5.55 -9.63
CA LYS A 151 -13.01 -6.37 -10.51
C LYS A 151 -11.60 -5.78 -10.75
N TRP A 152 -11.41 -4.51 -10.43
CA TRP A 152 -10.16 -3.77 -10.54
C TRP A 152 -9.49 -3.52 -9.17
N ALA A 153 -9.82 -4.34 -8.16
CA ALA A 153 -9.27 -4.22 -6.82
C ALA A 153 -7.74 -4.27 -6.83
N ALA A 154 -7.10 -3.10 -6.70
CA ALA A 154 -5.66 -2.92 -6.95
C ALA A 154 -4.78 -3.79 -6.04
N LEU A 155 -5.16 -3.95 -4.76
CA LEU A 155 -4.38 -4.75 -3.82
C LEU A 155 -4.42 -6.25 -4.17
N CYS A 156 -5.56 -6.75 -4.65
CA CYS A 156 -5.63 -8.13 -5.10
C CYS A 156 -4.80 -8.35 -6.36
N LEU A 157 -4.91 -7.44 -7.34
CA LEU A 157 -4.25 -7.59 -8.64
C LEU A 157 -2.73 -7.35 -8.60
N LYS A 158 -2.25 -6.49 -7.68
CA LYS A 158 -0.83 -6.07 -7.64
C LYS A 158 -0.04 -6.64 -6.47
N MET A 159 -0.71 -7.05 -5.37
CA MET A 159 -0.07 -7.54 -4.15
C MET A 159 -0.58 -8.91 -3.70
N ASP A 160 -1.48 -9.55 -4.45
CA ASP A 160 -2.17 -10.79 -4.06
C ASP A 160 -2.94 -10.71 -2.72
N ILE A 161 -3.31 -9.48 -2.32
CA ILE A 161 -4.13 -9.23 -1.13
C ILE A 161 -5.59 -9.18 -1.55
N CYS A 162 -6.24 -10.35 -1.64
CA CYS A 162 -7.63 -10.48 -2.09
C CYS A 162 -8.65 -10.59 -0.95
N THR A 163 -8.18 -10.60 0.30
CA THR A 163 -9.01 -10.73 1.51
C THR A 163 -8.58 -9.72 2.58
N GLN A 164 -9.43 -9.56 3.58
CA GLN A 164 -9.23 -8.63 4.68
C GLN A 164 -8.08 -9.04 5.63
N LYS A 165 -7.88 -10.35 5.82
CA LYS A 165 -6.99 -10.87 6.88
C LYS A 165 -5.55 -10.35 6.82
N PRO A 166 -4.87 -10.31 5.67
CA PRO A 166 -3.50 -9.78 5.59
C PRO A 166 -3.38 -8.31 6.00
N LEU A 167 -4.44 -7.52 5.80
CA LEU A 167 -4.46 -6.09 6.12
C LEU A 167 -4.57 -5.79 7.63
N LEU A 168 -4.70 -6.79 8.48
CA LEU A 168 -4.62 -6.65 9.94
C LEU A 168 -3.16 -6.68 10.45
N ASP A 169 -2.22 -7.10 9.60
CA ASP A 169 -0.80 -6.94 9.87
C ASP A 169 -0.37 -5.49 9.58
N PRO A 170 0.28 -4.80 10.53
CA PRO A 170 0.57 -3.37 10.42
C PRO A 170 1.50 -3.03 9.25
N LEU A 171 2.55 -3.83 9.02
CA LEU A 171 3.48 -3.59 7.93
C LEU A 171 2.81 -3.82 6.57
N THR A 172 2.02 -4.88 6.45
CA THR A 172 1.25 -5.18 5.24
C THR A 172 0.23 -4.08 4.94
N ASN A 173 -0.44 -3.55 5.98
CA ASN A 173 -1.39 -2.45 5.84
C ASN A 173 -0.72 -1.18 5.32
N LEU A 174 0.45 -0.83 5.88
CA LEU A 174 1.23 0.33 5.43
C LEU A 174 1.73 0.15 3.99
N LYS A 175 2.21 -1.04 3.60
CA LYS A 175 2.60 -1.34 2.20
C LYS A 175 1.41 -1.23 1.24
N ALA A 176 0.27 -1.75 1.64
CA ALA A 176 -0.96 -1.64 0.86
C ALA A 176 -1.41 -0.18 0.72
N GLY A 177 -1.30 0.59 1.80
CA GLY A 177 -1.55 2.04 1.78
C GLY A 177 -0.61 2.79 0.85
N LYS A 178 0.69 2.45 0.86
CA LYS A 178 1.68 3.04 -0.06
C LYS A 178 1.31 2.79 -1.52
N LEU A 179 0.93 1.57 -1.87
CA LEU A 179 0.45 1.28 -3.22
C LEU A 179 -0.77 2.14 -3.61
N LEU A 180 -1.74 2.31 -2.71
CA LEU A 180 -2.91 3.15 -2.99
C LEU A 180 -2.55 4.63 -3.11
N TYR A 181 -1.60 5.10 -2.31
CA TYR A 181 -1.02 6.44 -2.42
C TYR A 181 -0.32 6.65 -3.76
N ASP A 182 0.51 5.71 -4.20
CA ASP A 182 1.21 5.77 -5.49
C ASP A 182 0.26 5.82 -6.69
N LEU A 183 -0.93 5.25 -6.54
CA LEU A 183 -1.96 5.26 -7.59
C LEU A 183 -2.81 6.53 -7.62
N SER A 184 -3.01 7.21 -6.48
CA SER A 184 -4.01 8.28 -6.36
C SER A 184 -3.72 9.36 -5.30
N GLY A 185 -2.47 9.43 -4.81
CA GLY A 185 -2.10 10.36 -3.75
C GLY A 185 -2.91 10.12 -2.48
N TRP A 186 -3.18 11.18 -1.74
CA TRP A 186 -3.96 11.12 -0.52
C TRP A 186 -5.48 10.95 -0.73
N SER A 187 -5.96 10.95 -1.99
CA SER A 187 -7.40 10.90 -2.33
C SER A 187 -8.19 9.81 -1.60
N PRO A 188 -7.68 8.57 -1.37
CA PRO A 188 -8.42 7.55 -0.63
C PRO A 188 -8.80 7.97 0.80
N TRP A 189 -8.02 8.86 1.41
CA TRP A 189 -8.19 9.32 2.79
C TRP A 189 -8.58 10.79 2.90
N ASP A 190 -8.73 11.51 1.78
CA ASP A 190 -9.14 12.92 1.77
C ASP A 190 -10.65 13.05 1.58
N PRO A 191 -11.41 13.39 2.64
CA PRO A 191 -12.85 13.58 2.53
C PRO A 191 -13.26 14.65 1.52
N CYS A 192 -12.37 15.60 1.20
CA CYS A 192 -12.64 16.65 0.21
C CYS A 192 -12.79 16.08 -1.21
N THR A 193 -12.18 14.94 -1.49
CA THR A 193 -12.25 14.27 -2.80
C THR A 193 -13.42 13.29 -2.94
N TRP A 194 -14.11 12.93 -1.83
CA TRP A 194 -15.15 11.89 -1.83
C TRP A 194 -16.50 12.34 -2.41
N GLY A 195 -16.57 13.57 -2.90
CA GLY A 195 -17.76 14.13 -3.55
C GLY A 195 -18.77 14.78 -2.59
N LYS A 196 -19.83 15.36 -3.16
CA LYS A 196 -20.80 16.21 -2.45
C LYS A 196 -21.43 15.58 -1.20
N LYS A 197 -21.69 14.28 -1.20
CA LYS A 197 -22.25 13.55 -0.05
C LYS A 197 -21.38 13.69 1.21
N TRP A 198 -20.09 13.80 1.02
CA TRP A 198 -19.09 13.83 2.10
C TRP A 198 -18.48 15.21 2.34
N ALA A 199 -18.94 16.24 1.62
CA ALA A 199 -18.41 17.59 1.71
C ALA A 199 -18.41 18.16 3.14
N HIS A 200 -19.35 17.72 4.01
CA HIS A 200 -19.40 18.12 5.42
C HIS A 200 -18.24 17.57 6.25
N LYS A 201 -17.51 16.54 5.75
CA LYS A 201 -16.31 15.99 6.39
C LYS A 201 -15.02 16.61 5.87
N CYS A 202 -15.12 17.39 4.79
CA CYS A 202 -13.95 18.05 4.19
C CYS A 202 -13.37 19.09 5.16
N ASN A 203 -12.09 18.93 5.48
CA ASN A 203 -11.29 19.95 6.13
C ASN A 203 -10.03 20.17 5.27
N PRO A 204 -9.94 21.28 4.51
CA PRO A 204 -8.80 21.54 3.62
C PRO A 204 -7.44 21.62 4.32
N GLN A 205 -7.44 21.86 5.64
CA GLN A 205 -6.20 21.92 6.44
C GLN A 205 -5.78 20.56 6.98
N TYR A 206 -6.57 19.51 6.74
CA TYR A 206 -6.33 18.20 7.31
C TYR A 206 -5.10 17.53 6.69
N LEU A 207 -4.99 17.55 5.38
CA LEU A 207 -3.82 17.09 4.64
C LEU A 207 -3.10 18.31 4.06
N THR A 208 -1.79 18.38 4.21
CA THR A 208 -0.97 19.37 3.51
C THR A 208 -1.05 19.04 2.03
N ASN A 209 -1.55 19.99 1.23
CA ASN A 209 -1.41 19.90 -0.22
C ASN A 209 0.08 20.12 -0.52
N GLU A 210 0.76 19.09 -0.96
CA GLU A 210 2.04 19.18 -1.64
C GLU A 210 1.83 19.57 -3.09
#